data_c5d590e272932c954ae1f06f09a08417
#
_entry.id   c5d590e272932c954ae1f06f09a08417
#
_cell.length_a   1.000
_cell.length_b   1.000
_cell.length_c   1.000
_cell.angle_alpha   90.00
_cell.angle_beta   90.00
_cell.angle_gamma   90.00
#
_symmetry.space_group_name_H-M   'P 1'
#
loop_
_entity.id
_entity.type
_entity.pdbx_description
1 polymer ?
#
loop_
_entity_poly.entity_id
_entity_poly.type
_entity_poly.pdbx_seq_one_letter_code
_entity_poly.pdbx_strand_id
1 'polypeptide(L)'
;MINKLHMAMIELYHGDAKRIQHFCKVHSYAKLIAEMENVDAKTLFTLETAALTHDIGIHLCEEKYGNCNGKLQEKEGPAIAEKLLADLGFSGEVSERVQYLIAHHHTYNNIDGIDYQILVEADFLVNMCEDELSEEALQNAYRNIFRTETGKKICREMYDIA
;
A
#
# COMPACT_ATOMS: atom_id res chain seq x y z
N MET A 1 11.65 3.73 -13.82
CA MET A 1 12.07 3.16 -12.52
C MET A 1 10.94 2.33 -11.91
N ILE A 2 9.71 2.82 -11.79
CA ILE A 2 8.54 2.09 -11.25
C ILE A 2 8.32 0.72 -11.92
N ASN A 3 8.34 0.63 -13.24
CA ASN A 3 8.16 -0.67 -13.93
C ASN A 3 9.25 -1.71 -13.60
N LYS A 4 10.49 -1.27 -13.32
CA LYS A 4 11.55 -2.17 -12.87
C LYS A 4 11.29 -2.70 -11.46
N LEU A 5 10.85 -1.83 -10.56
CA LEU A 5 10.42 -2.22 -9.22
C LEU A 5 9.23 -3.19 -9.27
N HIS A 6 8.24 -2.89 -10.10
CA HIS A 6 7.07 -3.74 -10.27
C HIS A 6 7.46 -5.17 -10.71
N MET A 7 8.35 -5.28 -11.71
CA MET A 7 8.87 -6.59 -12.12
C MET A 7 9.67 -7.29 -11.03
N ALA A 8 10.53 -6.56 -10.31
CA ALA A 8 11.28 -7.12 -9.19
C ALA A 8 10.37 -7.65 -8.07
N MET A 9 9.26 -6.96 -7.78
CA MET A 9 8.25 -7.42 -6.82
C MET A 9 7.53 -8.68 -7.31
N ILE A 10 7.18 -8.77 -8.60
CA ILE A 10 6.58 -9.98 -9.20
C ILE A 10 7.56 -11.15 -9.10
N GLU A 11 8.83 -10.93 -9.37
CA GLU A 11 9.88 -11.96 -9.26
C GLU A 11 10.08 -12.40 -7.79
N LEU A 12 10.09 -11.46 -6.85
CA LEU A 12 10.20 -11.73 -5.41
C LEU A 12 9.04 -12.59 -4.89
N TYR A 13 7.84 -12.35 -5.40
CA TYR A 13 6.62 -13.09 -5.06
C TYR A 13 6.30 -14.22 -6.05
N HIS A 14 7.31 -14.79 -6.71
CA HIS A 14 7.14 -15.87 -7.68
C HIS A 14 6.24 -16.99 -7.14
N GLY A 15 5.18 -17.32 -7.90
CA GLY A 15 4.21 -18.36 -7.51
C GLY A 15 3.09 -17.91 -6.58
N ASP A 16 3.15 -16.70 -6.04
CA ASP A 16 2.13 -16.11 -5.17
C ASP A 16 1.22 -15.13 -5.93
N ALA A 17 0.37 -15.68 -6.78
CA ALA A 17 -0.52 -14.87 -7.62
C ALA A 17 -1.47 -13.96 -6.79
N LYS A 18 -1.90 -14.41 -5.60
CA LYS A 18 -2.80 -13.62 -4.75
C LYS A 18 -2.14 -12.31 -4.33
N ARG A 19 -0.91 -12.37 -3.79
CA ARG A 19 -0.18 -11.19 -3.33
C ARG A 19 0.29 -10.30 -4.48
N ILE A 20 0.69 -10.91 -5.61
CA ILE A 20 0.99 -10.15 -6.83
C ILE A 20 -0.23 -9.33 -7.28
N GLN A 21 -1.42 -9.93 -7.36
CA GLN A 21 -2.65 -9.22 -7.69
C GLN A 21 -2.99 -8.14 -6.67
N HIS A 22 -2.75 -8.38 -5.38
CA HIS A 22 -2.98 -7.42 -4.32
C HIS A 22 -2.18 -6.14 -4.55
N PHE A 23 -0.85 -6.21 -4.57
CA PHE A 23 -0.04 -4.98 -4.72
C PHE A 23 -0.20 -4.30 -6.09
N CYS A 24 -0.52 -5.04 -7.16
CA CYS A 24 -0.87 -4.45 -8.45
C CYS A 24 -2.15 -3.59 -8.36
N LYS A 25 -3.18 -4.09 -7.67
CA LYS A 25 -4.43 -3.36 -7.45
C LYS A 25 -4.23 -2.15 -6.55
N VAL A 26 -3.51 -2.31 -5.43
CA VAL A 26 -3.17 -1.20 -4.52
C VAL A 26 -2.41 -0.11 -5.26
N HIS A 27 -1.39 -0.46 -6.04
CA HIS A 27 -0.65 0.50 -6.87
C HIS A 27 -1.56 1.23 -7.86
N SER A 28 -2.46 0.52 -8.54
CA SER A 28 -3.38 1.12 -9.51
C SER A 28 -4.32 2.14 -8.85
N TYR A 29 -4.91 1.81 -7.70
CA TYR A 29 -5.78 2.74 -6.98
C TYR A 29 -5.00 3.91 -6.38
N ALA A 30 -3.84 3.66 -5.78
CA ALA A 30 -2.99 4.71 -5.22
C ALA A 30 -2.62 5.76 -6.28
N LYS A 31 -2.19 5.29 -7.46
CA LYS A 31 -1.88 6.18 -8.59
C LYS A 31 -3.11 6.97 -9.05
N LEU A 32 -4.25 6.31 -9.27
CA LEU A 32 -5.48 6.96 -9.69
C LEU A 32 -5.91 8.06 -8.71
N ILE A 33 -5.93 7.75 -7.42
CA ILE A 33 -6.31 8.72 -6.38
C ILE A 33 -5.34 9.90 -6.40
N ALA A 34 -4.02 9.63 -6.39
CA ALA A 34 -3.02 10.69 -6.37
C ALA A 34 -3.10 11.64 -7.58
N GLU A 35 -3.27 11.10 -8.78
CA GLU A 35 -3.42 11.90 -10.00
C GLU A 35 -4.69 12.76 -9.96
N MET A 36 -5.81 12.22 -9.47
CA MET A 36 -7.08 12.95 -9.33
C MET A 36 -7.05 14.00 -8.20
N GLU A 37 -6.28 13.76 -7.14
CA GLU A 37 -6.04 14.72 -6.05
C GLU A 37 -4.94 15.74 -6.40
N ASN A 38 -4.38 15.71 -7.62
CA ASN A 38 -3.33 16.60 -8.10
C ASN A 38 -2.05 16.57 -7.23
N VAL A 39 -1.67 15.40 -6.76
CA VAL A 39 -0.44 15.19 -6.00
C VAL A 39 0.76 15.46 -6.88
N ASP A 40 1.79 16.13 -6.36
CA ASP A 40 3.01 16.44 -7.13
C ASP A 40 3.78 15.18 -7.54
N ALA A 41 4.58 15.31 -8.60
CA ALA A 41 5.26 14.19 -9.23
C ALA A 41 6.23 13.44 -8.29
N LYS A 42 6.87 14.12 -7.34
CA LYS A 42 7.80 13.51 -6.39
C LYS A 42 7.05 12.67 -5.36
N THR A 43 5.98 13.22 -4.81
CA THR A 43 5.10 12.52 -3.86
C THR A 43 4.40 11.34 -4.54
N LEU A 44 3.91 11.51 -5.78
CA LEU A 44 3.35 10.41 -6.58
C LEU A 44 4.37 9.29 -6.78
N PHE A 45 5.61 9.60 -7.16
CA PHE A 45 6.66 8.60 -7.35
C PHE A 45 6.97 7.81 -6.07
N THR A 46 7.01 8.48 -4.94
CA THR A 46 7.20 7.85 -3.61
C THR A 46 6.02 6.95 -3.26
N LEU A 47 4.79 7.42 -3.48
CA LEU A 47 3.57 6.67 -3.24
C LEU A 47 3.46 5.42 -4.13
N GLU A 48 3.74 5.54 -5.44
CA GLU A 48 3.75 4.37 -6.34
C GLU A 48 4.77 3.33 -5.88
N THR A 49 5.95 3.78 -5.42
CA THR A 49 6.99 2.90 -4.87
C THR A 49 6.49 2.20 -3.61
N ALA A 50 5.90 2.94 -2.67
CA ALA A 50 5.34 2.39 -1.44
C ALA A 50 4.19 1.41 -1.70
N ALA A 51 3.27 1.75 -2.61
CA ALA A 51 2.14 0.90 -2.95
C ALA A 51 2.56 -0.46 -3.52
N LEU A 52 3.66 -0.52 -4.28
CA LEU A 52 4.21 -1.79 -4.76
C LEU A 52 4.90 -2.60 -3.65
N THR A 53 5.44 -1.95 -2.62
CA THR A 53 6.32 -2.59 -1.62
C THR A 53 5.74 -2.66 -0.21
N HIS A 54 4.54 -2.11 0.05
CA HIS A 54 4.01 -2.00 1.42
C HIS A 54 3.97 -3.36 2.15
N ASP A 55 3.65 -4.41 1.45
CA ASP A 55 3.53 -5.79 1.96
C ASP A 55 4.80 -6.65 1.77
N ILE A 56 5.94 -6.04 1.41
CA ILE A 56 7.17 -6.78 1.08
C ILE A 56 7.67 -7.71 2.18
N GLY A 57 7.25 -7.49 3.43
CA GLY A 57 7.64 -8.28 4.60
C GLY A 57 6.90 -9.60 4.78
N ILE A 58 5.82 -9.86 4.04
CA ILE A 58 4.91 -10.98 4.34
C ILE A 58 5.62 -12.34 4.33
N HIS A 59 6.35 -12.68 3.28
CA HIS A 59 7.03 -13.98 3.18
C HIS A 59 8.04 -14.19 4.32
N LEU A 60 8.82 -13.14 4.66
CA LEU A 60 9.74 -13.22 5.79
C LEU A 60 9.01 -13.42 7.11
N CYS A 61 7.88 -12.73 7.31
CA CYS A 61 7.07 -12.89 8.51
C CYS A 61 6.53 -14.32 8.64
N GLU A 62 6.02 -14.88 7.56
CA GLU A 62 5.50 -16.26 7.54
C GLU A 62 6.61 -17.28 7.81
N GLU A 63 7.78 -17.11 7.19
CA GLU A 63 8.93 -17.98 7.42
C GLU A 63 9.44 -17.91 8.87
N LYS A 64 9.57 -16.69 9.41
CA LYS A 64 10.20 -16.44 10.70
C LYS A 64 9.27 -16.70 11.89
N TYR A 65 7.98 -16.40 11.74
CA TYR A 65 7.00 -16.41 12.83
C TYR A 65 5.84 -17.40 12.63
N GLY A 66 5.76 -18.04 11.47
CA GLY A 66 4.63 -18.92 11.11
C GLY A 66 3.32 -18.20 10.83
N ASN A 67 3.30 -16.88 10.90
CA ASN A 67 2.15 -16.03 10.57
C ASN A 67 2.63 -14.65 10.17
N CYS A 68 1.72 -13.86 9.58
CA CYS A 68 1.98 -12.46 9.26
C CYS A 68 0.77 -11.61 9.66
N ASN A 69 0.97 -10.67 10.57
CA ASN A 69 -0.01 -9.65 10.93
C ASN A 69 0.57 -8.26 10.67
N GLY A 70 -0.28 -7.23 10.69
CA GLY A 70 0.13 -5.86 10.37
C GLY A 70 1.34 -5.36 11.18
N LYS A 71 1.44 -5.70 12.47
CA LYS A 71 2.59 -5.28 13.29
C LYS A 71 3.90 -5.95 12.89
N LEU A 72 3.86 -7.19 12.45
CA LEU A 72 5.03 -7.89 11.94
C LEU A 72 5.45 -7.33 10.58
N GLN A 73 4.49 -7.01 9.71
CA GLN A 73 4.77 -6.36 8.42
C GLN A 73 5.43 -5.00 8.61
N GLU A 74 4.88 -4.15 9.47
CA GLU A 74 5.45 -2.84 9.83
C GLU A 74 6.89 -2.96 10.37
N LYS A 75 7.19 -4.04 11.10
CA LYS A 75 8.51 -4.30 11.69
C LYS A 75 9.54 -4.81 10.68
N GLU A 76 9.17 -5.81 9.88
CA GLU A 76 10.14 -6.53 9.04
C GLU A 76 10.22 -5.95 7.61
N GLY A 77 9.15 -5.33 7.10
CA GLY A 77 9.07 -4.81 5.74
C GLY A 77 10.11 -3.72 5.40
N PRO A 78 10.33 -2.71 6.25
CA PRO A 78 11.21 -1.57 5.92
C PRO A 78 12.61 -1.97 5.48
N ALA A 79 13.27 -2.88 6.21
CA ALA A 79 14.64 -3.30 5.92
C ALA A 79 14.75 -4.08 4.59
N ILE A 80 13.71 -4.84 4.23
CA ILE A 80 13.66 -5.56 2.96
C ILE A 80 13.47 -4.56 1.81
N ALA A 81 12.57 -3.59 1.99
CA ALA A 81 12.34 -2.54 1.02
C ALA A 81 13.60 -1.69 0.79
N GLU A 82 14.30 -1.28 1.86
CA GLU A 82 15.55 -0.53 1.77
C GLU A 82 16.55 -1.22 0.85
N LYS A 83 16.79 -2.51 1.07
CA LYS A 83 17.72 -3.29 0.26
C LYS A 83 17.30 -3.36 -1.20
N LEU A 84 16.03 -3.71 -1.48
CA LEU A 84 15.52 -3.80 -2.84
C LEU A 84 15.60 -2.45 -3.58
N LEU A 85 15.24 -1.36 -2.91
CA LEU A 85 15.27 -0.02 -3.48
C LEU A 85 16.71 0.45 -3.76
N ALA A 86 17.64 0.15 -2.86
CA ALA A 86 19.07 0.44 -3.06
C ALA A 86 19.63 -0.33 -4.27
N ASP A 87 19.35 -1.62 -4.38
CA ASP A 87 19.77 -2.47 -5.50
C ASP A 87 19.23 -1.98 -6.85
N LEU A 88 18.04 -1.37 -6.86
CA LEU A 88 17.41 -0.78 -8.03
C LEU A 88 17.81 0.67 -8.30
N GLY A 89 18.61 1.30 -7.43
CA GLY A 89 19.13 2.64 -7.60
C GLY A 89 18.14 3.77 -7.26
N PHE A 90 17.19 3.54 -6.34
CA PHE A 90 16.34 4.60 -5.80
C PHE A 90 17.16 5.56 -4.91
N SER A 91 16.76 6.85 -4.87
CA SER A 91 17.40 7.82 -3.99
C SER A 91 17.13 7.52 -2.51
N GLY A 92 18.07 7.91 -1.64
CA GLY A 92 17.91 7.73 -0.19
C GLY A 92 16.64 8.39 0.35
N GLU A 93 16.33 9.59 -0.10
CA GLU A 93 15.12 10.32 0.32
C GLU A 93 13.82 9.56 0.01
N VAL A 94 13.71 9.00 -1.18
CA VAL A 94 12.55 8.16 -1.55
C VAL A 94 12.52 6.89 -0.72
N SER A 95 13.66 6.23 -0.57
CA SER A 95 13.79 4.99 0.22
C SER A 95 13.39 5.20 1.68
N GLU A 96 13.85 6.27 2.32
CA GLU A 96 13.52 6.61 3.72
C GLU A 96 12.01 6.84 3.90
N ARG A 97 11.39 7.61 2.98
CA ARG A 97 9.94 7.84 3.06
C ARG A 97 9.13 6.58 2.81
N VAL A 98 9.54 5.74 1.86
CA VAL A 98 8.90 4.43 1.59
C VAL A 98 9.01 3.51 2.81
N GLN A 99 10.18 3.41 3.43
CA GLN A 99 10.37 2.64 4.67
C GLN A 99 9.43 3.13 5.79
N TYR A 100 9.30 4.46 5.95
CA TYR A 100 8.37 5.04 6.91
C TYR A 100 6.92 4.65 6.61
N LEU A 101 6.49 4.73 5.36
CA LEU A 101 5.14 4.34 4.95
C LEU A 101 4.88 2.85 5.21
N ILE A 102 5.83 1.97 4.89
CA ILE A 102 5.75 0.54 5.17
C ILE A 102 5.66 0.28 6.69
N ALA A 103 6.47 1.00 7.49
CA ALA A 103 6.48 0.85 8.95
C ALA A 103 5.17 1.29 9.63
N HIS A 104 4.26 1.94 8.90
CA HIS A 104 3.05 2.55 9.50
C HIS A 104 1.76 2.23 8.75
N HIS A 105 1.77 1.51 7.62
CA HIS A 105 0.58 1.35 6.75
C HIS A 105 -0.60 0.64 7.42
N HIS A 106 -0.38 -0.06 8.53
CA HIS A 106 -1.43 -0.60 9.40
C HIS A 106 -1.71 0.28 10.65
N THR A 107 -1.14 1.48 10.70
CA THR A 107 -1.36 2.44 11.79
C THR A 107 -2.19 3.61 11.23
N TYR A 108 -3.46 3.69 11.64
CA TYR A 108 -4.46 4.59 11.01
C TYR A 108 -4.70 5.89 11.78
N ASN A 109 -3.86 6.21 12.74
CA ASN A 109 -3.85 7.46 13.48
C ASN A 109 -2.55 8.22 13.20
N ASN A 110 -2.61 9.56 13.30
CA ASN A 110 -1.47 10.45 13.05
C ASN A 110 -0.87 10.29 11.63
N ILE A 111 -1.71 10.13 10.63
CA ILE A 111 -1.31 10.10 9.22
C ILE A 111 -0.73 11.46 8.84
N ASP A 112 0.54 11.50 8.44
CA ASP A 112 1.35 12.72 8.27
C ASP A 112 1.63 13.06 6.80
N GLY A 113 0.75 12.87 5.93
CA GLY A 113 0.95 13.24 4.52
C GLY A 113 -0.07 12.62 3.60
N ILE A 114 -0.19 13.23 2.43
CA ILE A 114 -1.14 12.78 1.42
C ILE A 114 -0.77 11.41 0.84
N ASP A 115 0.53 11.12 0.72
CA ASP A 115 1.04 9.82 0.29
C ASP A 115 0.66 8.70 1.25
N TYR A 116 0.79 8.93 2.56
CA TYR A 116 0.38 7.98 3.58
C TYR A 116 -1.14 7.77 3.56
N GLN A 117 -1.92 8.87 3.51
CA GLN A 117 -3.38 8.80 3.45
C GLN A 117 -3.85 7.99 2.24
N ILE A 118 -3.29 8.26 1.05
CA ILE A 118 -3.69 7.57 -0.18
C ILE A 118 -3.26 6.09 -0.15
N LEU A 119 -2.07 5.77 0.38
CA LEU A 119 -1.63 4.39 0.51
C LEU A 119 -2.62 3.58 1.35
N VAL A 120 -3.01 4.11 2.51
CA VAL A 120 -3.98 3.46 3.40
C VAL A 120 -5.35 3.29 2.72
N GLU A 121 -5.84 4.31 2.03
CA GLU A 121 -7.12 4.22 1.31
C GLU A 121 -7.08 3.19 0.19
N ALA A 122 -6.00 3.16 -0.60
CA ALA A 122 -5.84 2.22 -1.70
C ALA A 122 -5.74 0.78 -1.20
N ASP A 123 -5.02 0.54 -0.12
CA ASP A 123 -4.93 -0.78 0.52
C ASP A 123 -6.31 -1.22 1.07
N PHE A 124 -7.03 -0.33 1.74
CA PHE A 124 -8.39 -0.61 2.20
C PHE A 124 -9.35 -0.95 1.05
N LEU A 125 -9.31 -0.21 -0.07
CA LEU A 125 -10.16 -0.52 -1.25
C LEU A 125 -9.96 -1.96 -1.74
N VAL A 126 -8.74 -2.47 -1.68
CA VAL A 126 -8.43 -3.83 -2.11
C VAL A 126 -8.79 -4.84 -1.04
N ASN A 127 -8.39 -4.61 0.23
CA ASN A 127 -8.66 -5.53 1.34
C ASN A 127 -10.14 -5.72 1.61
N MET A 128 -10.95 -4.65 1.54
CA MET A 128 -12.41 -4.73 1.73
C MET A 128 -13.07 -5.73 0.77
N CYS A 129 -12.56 -5.83 -0.46
CA CYS A 129 -13.01 -6.81 -1.45
C CYS A 129 -12.41 -8.21 -1.20
N GLU A 130 -11.11 -8.30 -0.95
CA GLU A 130 -10.40 -9.57 -0.79
C GLU A 130 -10.82 -10.33 0.47
N ASP A 131 -11.19 -9.60 1.53
CA ASP A 131 -11.63 -10.14 2.81
C ASP A 131 -13.16 -10.26 2.92
N GLU A 132 -13.90 -9.91 1.86
CA GLU A 132 -15.36 -10.01 1.79
C GLU A 132 -16.06 -9.37 3.00
N LEU A 133 -15.70 -8.10 3.31
CA LEU A 133 -16.19 -7.42 4.51
C LEU A 133 -17.72 -7.29 4.49
N SER A 134 -18.32 -7.39 5.69
CA SER A 134 -19.75 -7.13 5.87
C SER A 134 -20.11 -5.68 5.58
N GLU A 135 -21.38 -5.40 5.25
CA GLU A 135 -21.88 -4.05 4.99
C GLU A 135 -21.56 -3.08 6.15
N GLU A 136 -21.73 -3.53 7.40
CA GLU A 136 -21.39 -2.73 8.57
C GLU A 136 -19.89 -2.38 8.64
N ALA A 137 -19.01 -3.36 8.33
CA ALA A 137 -17.56 -3.15 8.30
C ALA A 137 -17.15 -2.20 7.17
N LEU A 138 -17.79 -2.30 5.99
CA LEU A 138 -17.59 -1.39 4.86
C LEU A 138 -17.96 0.06 5.24
N GLN A 139 -19.12 0.26 5.85
CA GLN A 139 -19.56 1.58 6.34
C GLN A 139 -18.61 2.16 7.39
N ASN A 140 -18.11 1.33 8.32
CA ASN A 140 -17.17 1.75 9.33
C ASN A 140 -15.81 2.13 8.71
N ALA A 141 -15.29 1.35 7.78
CA ALA A 141 -14.06 1.66 7.05
C ALA A 141 -14.20 2.98 6.29
N TYR A 142 -15.30 3.15 5.54
CA TYR A 142 -15.57 4.39 4.80
C TYR A 142 -15.51 5.63 5.71
N ARG A 143 -16.18 5.61 6.85
CA ARG A 143 -16.23 6.76 7.78
C ARG A 143 -14.88 7.04 8.46
N ASN A 144 -14.15 5.99 8.81
CA ASN A 144 -12.96 6.13 9.66
C ASN A 144 -11.64 6.24 8.88
N ILE A 145 -11.56 5.71 7.67
CA ILE A 145 -10.33 5.62 6.89
C ILE A 145 -10.29 6.66 5.76
N PHE A 146 -11.35 6.75 4.96
CA PHE A 146 -11.34 7.57 3.75
C PHE A 146 -11.43 9.06 4.06
N ARG A 147 -10.49 9.85 3.50
CA ARG A 147 -10.39 11.30 3.67
C ARG A 147 -10.32 12.04 2.34
N THR A 148 -9.64 11.45 1.32
CA THR A 148 -9.56 12.06 -0.01
C THR A 148 -10.93 12.02 -0.69
N GLU A 149 -11.23 13.03 -1.51
CA GLU A 149 -12.50 13.07 -2.24
C GLU A 149 -12.59 11.96 -3.28
N THR A 150 -11.47 11.67 -3.94
CA THR A 150 -11.38 10.59 -4.93
C THR A 150 -11.52 9.22 -4.29
N GLY A 151 -10.80 8.95 -3.18
CA GLY A 151 -10.89 7.69 -2.46
C GLY A 151 -12.30 7.43 -1.92
N LYS A 152 -12.96 8.44 -1.34
CA LYS A 152 -14.36 8.36 -0.93
C LYS A 152 -15.30 8.03 -2.10
N LYS A 153 -15.09 8.70 -3.25
CA LYS A 153 -15.90 8.45 -4.44
C LYS A 153 -15.74 7.01 -4.92
N ILE A 154 -14.51 6.54 -5.06
CA ILE A 154 -14.24 5.16 -5.49
C ILE A 154 -14.87 4.16 -4.52
N CYS A 155 -14.70 4.38 -3.20
CA CYS A 155 -15.26 3.49 -2.19
C CYS A 155 -16.80 3.41 -2.28
N ARG A 156 -17.48 4.54 -2.44
CA ARG A 156 -18.94 4.55 -2.62
C ARG A 156 -19.40 3.78 -3.86
N GLU A 157 -18.73 4.04 -5.00
CA GLU A 157 -19.09 3.38 -6.27
C GLU A 157 -18.81 1.86 -6.23
N MET A 158 -17.70 1.43 -5.57
CA MET A 158 -17.35 0.01 -5.50
C MET A 158 -18.27 -0.78 -4.56
N TYR A 159 -18.73 -0.18 -3.48
CA TYR A 159 -19.38 -0.89 -2.38
C TYR A 159 -20.81 -0.41 -2.11
N ASP A 160 -21.40 0.37 -3.02
CA ASP A 160 -22.77 0.92 -2.92
C ASP A 160 -23.04 1.59 -1.56
N ILE A 161 -22.08 2.38 -1.08
CA ILE A 161 -22.18 3.10 0.20
C ILE A 161 -22.91 4.43 -0.04
N ALA A 162 -24.01 4.63 0.67
CA ALA A 162 -24.85 5.84 0.60
C ALA A 162 -24.19 7.07 1.28
#